data_adbc573116fbd2821a676c0cc40bd182
#
_entry.id   adbc573116fbd2821a676c0cc40bd182
#
_cell.length_a   1.000
_cell.length_b   1.000
_cell.length_c   1.000
_cell.angle_alpha   90.00
_cell.angle_beta   90.00
_cell.angle_gamma   90.00
#
_symmetry.space_group_name_H-M   'P 1'
#
loop_
_entity.id
_entity.type
_entity.pdbx_description
1 polymer ?
#
loop_
_entity_poly.entity_id
_entity_poly.type
_entity_poly.pdbx_seq_one_letter_code
_entity_poly.pdbx_strand_id
1 'polypeptide(L)'
;MKVVVAHNRYREAIPSGENVIVDTEIDQLRAAGVEVLPFQRSSDSIGELPAVQKALLPISPIYGRAAQRDLSRLLTAERPDLLHLHNPYPLLSPWVIRTAHAHGVPVVQTVHNYRQVCSSGLYFRDGHNCQDCRGRLLGWPAVVHKCYRGSPAQSALMATTLAVHRPTWKSVDRFIALTDQIAAHLRDYGIPDERIVVKPNGLPDPGEPAPLGEGFLYGARLSPEKGLPLLLDAWRRHPDGSLGPLRIAGDGELRPLAERAAAERSDITYLGGLDRAEMDRERRAAAVVVAPPTWNDVLPTVILEALAAGRPVLGTAVGGIPYLLGDLSGADQSPAGEIAGWLARPETAALAAALPIARAEAGGKARHARDRYLRFFHPDVLTARLVQIYSVLSANSDQPLR
;
A
#
# COMPACT_ATOMS: atom_id res chain seq x y z
N MET A 1 -10.35 25.48 0.69
CA MET A 1 -10.93 24.12 0.81
C MET A 1 -10.45 23.53 2.12
N LYS A 2 -11.38 23.01 2.94
CA LYS A 2 -11.12 22.41 4.26
C LYS A 2 -11.45 20.91 4.19
N VAL A 3 -10.51 20.04 4.53
CA VAL A 3 -10.62 18.59 4.37
C VAL A 3 -10.35 17.87 5.69
N VAL A 4 -11.24 16.97 6.10
CA VAL A 4 -10.97 16.03 7.19
C VAL A 4 -10.25 14.81 6.61
N VAL A 5 -9.03 14.53 7.07
CA VAL A 5 -8.31 13.29 6.72
C VAL A 5 -8.47 12.27 7.85
N ALA A 6 -9.24 11.22 7.59
CA ALA A 6 -9.55 10.17 8.55
C ALA A 6 -8.69 8.93 8.33
N HIS A 7 -7.94 8.52 9.37
CA HIS A 7 -7.03 7.37 9.31
C HIS A 7 -6.88 6.68 10.66
N ASN A 8 -6.99 5.37 10.68
CA ASN A 8 -6.57 4.56 11.82
C ASN A 8 -5.14 4.10 11.62
N ARG A 9 -4.22 4.69 12.37
CA ARG A 9 -2.79 4.40 12.31
C ARG A 9 -2.50 2.97 12.78
N TYR A 10 -1.61 2.30 12.08
CA TYR A 10 -0.99 1.07 12.57
C TYR A 10 -0.05 1.40 13.74
N ARG A 11 0.32 0.38 14.50
CA ARG A 11 1.25 0.54 15.63
C ARG A 11 2.61 1.04 15.14
N GLU A 12 3.20 1.98 15.89
CA GLU A 12 4.51 2.54 15.55
C GLU A 12 5.64 1.50 15.58
N ALA A 13 5.53 0.52 16.48
CA ALA A 13 6.49 -0.60 16.54
C ALA A 13 6.51 -1.48 15.27
N ILE A 14 5.52 -1.33 14.37
CA ILE A 14 5.45 -2.09 13.12
C ILE A 14 5.54 -1.10 11.96
N PRO A 15 6.67 -1.05 11.22
CA PRO A 15 6.81 -0.16 10.08
C PRO A 15 5.63 -0.30 9.11
N SER A 16 4.93 0.80 8.87
CA SER A 16 3.75 0.85 8.00
C SER A 16 3.92 1.89 6.91
N GLY A 17 4.06 1.45 5.68
CA GLY A 17 4.08 2.35 4.52
C GLY A 17 2.81 3.20 4.42
N GLU A 18 1.65 2.68 4.85
CA GLU A 18 0.38 3.41 4.82
C GLU A 18 0.38 4.61 5.77
N ASN A 19 0.93 4.48 7.00
CA ASN A 19 1.08 5.62 7.91
C ASN A 19 1.94 6.73 7.30
N VAL A 20 3.09 6.35 6.70
CA VAL A 20 4.02 7.29 6.04
C VAL A 20 3.33 8.02 4.88
N ILE A 21 2.58 7.29 4.07
CA ILE A 21 1.84 7.87 2.94
C ILE A 21 0.81 8.89 3.41
N VAL A 22 0.03 8.57 4.45
CA VAL A 22 -1.01 9.48 4.96
C VAL A 22 -0.38 10.75 5.56
N ASP A 23 0.69 10.62 6.32
CA ASP A 23 1.40 11.77 6.88
C ASP A 23 1.98 12.66 5.77
N THR A 24 2.64 12.04 4.77
CA THR A 24 3.18 12.74 3.61
C THR A 24 2.06 13.45 2.82
N GLU A 25 0.92 12.80 2.59
CA GLU A 25 -0.21 13.40 1.86
C GLU A 25 -0.81 14.59 2.62
N ILE A 26 -0.92 14.52 3.95
CA ILE A 26 -1.37 15.64 4.80
C ILE A 26 -0.43 16.84 4.64
N ASP A 27 0.89 16.61 4.70
CA ASP A 27 1.87 17.70 4.59
C ASP A 27 1.87 18.32 3.19
N GLN A 28 1.75 17.51 2.14
CA GLN A 28 1.64 17.96 0.74
C GLN A 28 0.36 18.77 0.49
N LEU A 29 -0.78 18.33 1.02
CA LEU A 29 -2.04 19.07 0.93
C LEU A 29 -1.95 20.43 1.61
N ARG A 30 -1.33 20.50 2.81
CA ARG A 30 -1.10 21.76 3.52
C ARG A 30 -0.19 22.69 2.73
N ALA A 31 0.89 22.17 2.16
CA ALA A 31 1.79 22.93 1.30
C ALA A 31 1.09 23.46 0.05
N ALA A 32 0.07 22.76 -0.45
CA ALA A 32 -0.77 23.18 -1.57
C ALA A 32 -1.93 24.13 -1.16
N GLY A 33 -1.96 24.61 0.09
CA GLY A 33 -2.95 25.57 0.58
C GLY A 33 -4.29 24.96 0.98
N VAL A 34 -4.37 23.64 1.16
CA VAL A 34 -5.56 22.96 1.67
C VAL A 34 -5.54 23.00 3.22
N GLU A 35 -6.62 23.44 3.83
CA GLU A 35 -6.78 23.33 5.29
C GLU A 35 -7.10 21.88 5.66
N VAL A 36 -6.16 21.18 6.28
CA VAL A 36 -6.29 19.76 6.62
C VAL A 36 -6.53 19.59 8.12
N LEU A 37 -7.64 18.94 8.45
CA LEU A 37 -8.04 18.56 9.80
C LEU A 37 -7.78 17.04 9.98
N PRO A 38 -6.71 16.62 10.68
CA PRO A 38 -6.46 15.21 10.90
C PRO A 38 -7.46 14.63 11.90
N PHE A 39 -8.18 13.59 11.48
CA PHE A 39 -9.03 12.77 12.34
C PHE A 39 -8.45 11.37 12.47
N GLN A 40 -7.47 11.22 13.35
CA GLN A 40 -6.69 10.00 13.47
C GLN A 40 -6.97 9.27 14.79
N ARG A 41 -6.82 7.95 14.76
CA ARG A 41 -6.75 7.06 15.93
C ARG A 41 -5.53 6.19 15.79
N SER A 42 -4.80 5.95 16.89
CA SER A 42 -3.65 5.04 16.87
C SER A 42 -4.01 3.68 17.46
N SER A 43 -3.55 2.62 16.81
CA SER A 43 -3.65 1.26 17.35
C SER A 43 -2.77 1.05 18.59
N ASP A 44 -1.82 1.95 18.89
CA ASP A 44 -1.02 1.93 20.12
C ASP A 44 -1.89 2.26 21.33
N SER A 45 -2.82 3.20 21.20
CA SER A 45 -3.73 3.57 22.29
C SER A 45 -4.64 2.44 22.78
N ILE A 46 -4.75 1.33 22.03
CA ILE A 46 -5.54 0.16 22.44
C ILE A 46 -5.06 -0.41 23.78
N GLY A 47 -3.74 -0.38 24.04
CA GLY A 47 -3.17 -0.85 25.29
C GLY A 47 -3.60 -0.02 26.51
N GLU A 48 -3.91 1.26 26.32
CA GLU A 48 -4.23 2.24 27.37
C GLU A 48 -5.75 2.37 27.63
N LEU A 49 -6.58 1.76 26.78
CA LEU A 49 -8.03 1.85 26.91
C LEU A 49 -8.52 1.26 28.25
N PRO A 50 -9.54 1.88 28.90
CA PRO A 50 -10.22 1.31 30.06
C PRO A 50 -10.78 -0.10 29.76
N ALA A 51 -10.88 -0.95 30.78
CA ALA A 51 -11.33 -2.35 30.64
C ALA A 51 -12.65 -2.50 29.88
N VAL A 52 -13.63 -1.63 30.14
CA VAL A 52 -14.92 -1.61 29.43
C VAL A 52 -14.75 -1.32 27.95
N GLN A 53 -13.87 -0.39 27.57
CA GLN A 53 -13.59 -0.09 26.16
C GLN A 53 -12.83 -1.22 25.48
N LYS A 54 -11.91 -1.89 26.19
CA LYS A 54 -11.23 -3.10 25.70
C LYS A 54 -12.21 -4.22 25.41
N ALA A 55 -13.21 -4.43 26.28
CA ALA A 55 -14.26 -5.42 26.08
C ALA A 55 -15.12 -5.13 24.82
N LEU A 56 -15.28 -3.86 24.45
CA LEU A 56 -16.03 -3.41 23.28
C LEU A 56 -15.19 -3.35 21.99
N LEU A 57 -13.87 -3.48 22.08
CA LEU A 57 -12.99 -3.46 20.92
C LEU A 57 -13.38 -4.43 19.79
N PRO A 58 -13.84 -5.68 20.09
CA PRO A 58 -14.25 -6.59 19.02
C PRO A 58 -15.36 -6.01 18.14
N ILE A 59 -16.28 -5.21 18.69
CA ILE A 59 -17.39 -4.61 17.92
C ILE A 59 -17.02 -3.27 17.28
N SER A 60 -15.89 -2.66 17.67
CA SER A 60 -15.49 -1.34 17.15
C SER A 60 -15.32 -1.29 15.62
N PRO A 61 -14.90 -2.36 14.90
CA PRO A 61 -14.90 -2.38 13.45
C PRO A 61 -16.29 -2.25 12.82
N ILE A 62 -17.35 -2.68 13.53
CA ILE A 62 -18.73 -2.49 13.09
C ILE A 62 -19.21 -1.08 13.44
N TYR A 63 -19.04 -0.66 14.70
CA TYR A 63 -19.49 0.66 15.17
C TYR A 63 -18.61 1.20 16.30
N GLY A 64 -17.75 2.14 15.98
CA GLY A 64 -16.89 2.81 16.93
C GLY A 64 -17.57 4.03 17.58
N ARG A 65 -18.41 3.83 18.59
CA ARG A 65 -19.26 4.88 19.20
C ARG A 65 -18.50 6.17 19.53
N ALA A 66 -17.31 6.06 20.14
CA ALA A 66 -16.50 7.22 20.50
C ALA A 66 -16.05 7.99 19.25
N ALA A 67 -15.54 7.26 18.25
CA ALA A 67 -15.09 7.87 17.00
C ALA A 67 -16.24 8.59 16.27
N GLN A 68 -17.45 7.98 16.23
CA GLN A 68 -18.59 8.61 15.56
C GLN A 68 -19.02 9.90 16.26
N ARG A 69 -19.07 9.89 17.60
CA ARG A 69 -19.41 11.08 18.39
C ARG A 69 -18.38 12.21 18.18
N ASP A 70 -17.11 11.87 18.21
CA ASP A 70 -16.03 12.86 18.07
C ASP A 70 -15.97 13.41 16.64
N LEU A 71 -16.20 12.54 15.62
CA LEU A 71 -16.31 12.97 14.23
C LEU A 71 -17.51 13.89 14.02
N SER A 72 -18.69 13.54 14.56
CA SER A 72 -19.88 14.35 14.45
C SER A 72 -19.66 15.76 15.05
N ARG A 73 -18.98 15.86 16.20
CA ARG A 73 -18.62 17.16 16.81
C ARG A 73 -17.69 17.96 15.91
N LEU A 74 -16.66 17.31 15.36
CA LEU A 74 -15.71 17.93 14.44
C LEU A 74 -16.43 18.49 13.19
N LEU A 75 -17.27 17.68 12.55
CA LEU A 75 -18.01 18.06 11.34
C LEU A 75 -18.98 19.23 11.61
N THR A 76 -19.63 19.25 12.78
CA THR A 76 -20.52 20.35 13.18
C THR A 76 -19.76 21.66 13.41
N ALA A 77 -18.61 21.58 14.09
CA ALA A 77 -17.81 22.74 14.44
C ALA A 77 -17.07 23.33 13.23
N GLU A 78 -16.44 22.48 12.44
CA GLU A 78 -15.49 22.88 11.40
C GLU A 78 -16.11 23.02 10.00
N ARG A 79 -17.23 22.35 9.74
CA ARG A 79 -17.95 22.35 8.46
C ARG A 79 -17.01 22.14 7.27
N PRO A 80 -16.28 21.01 7.21
CA PRO A 80 -15.35 20.75 6.12
C PRO A 80 -16.08 20.52 4.81
N ASP A 81 -15.39 20.77 3.69
CA ASP A 81 -15.90 20.54 2.33
C ASP A 81 -16.00 19.05 1.99
N LEU A 82 -15.13 18.20 2.56
CA LEU A 82 -15.16 16.76 2.38
C LEU A 82 -14.41 16.01 3.49
N LEU A 83 -14.66 14.70 3.56
CA LEU A 83 -13.91 13.73 4.36
C LEU A 83 -13.12 12.80 3.44
N HIS A 84 -11.79 12.77 3.59
CA HIS A 84 -10.92 11.80 2.93
C HIS A 84 -10.59 10.66 3.88
N LEU A 85 -11.06 9.45 3.59
CA LEU A 85 -10.88 8.25 4.39
C LEU A 85 -9.76 7.39 3.82
N HIS A 86 -8.82 6.96 4.67
CA HIS A 86 -7.84 5.91 4.35
C HIS A 86 -8.24 4.60 5.04
N ASN A 87 -7.64 4.25 6.17
CA ASN A 87 -7.93 3.03 6.90
C ASN A 87 -8.90 3.30 8.06
N PRO A 88 -10.10 2.69 8.10
CA PRO A 88 -11.01 2.86 9.23
C PRO A 88 -10.81 1.84 10.37
N TYR A 89 -9.93 0.84 10.21
CA TYR A 89 -9.83 -0.29 11.14
C TYR A 89 -8.64 -0.19 12.09
N PRO A 90 -8.82 -0.60 13.38
CA PRO A 90 -10.04 -1.13 13.97
C PRO A 90 -10.93 -0.10 14.69
N LEU A 91 -10.46 1.15 14.95
CA LEU A 91 -11.07 2.08 15.90
C LEU A 91 -12.07 3.08 15.30
N LEU A 92 -11.94 3.41 14.00
CA LEU A 92 -12.82 4.37 13.34
C LEU A 92 -14.11 3.73 12.84
N SER A 93 -14.06 2.49 12.33
CA SER A 93 -15.14 1.81 11.61
C SER A 93 -15.52 2.51 10.28
N PRO A 94 -15.93 1.78 9.24
CA PRO A 94 -16.51 2.36 8.03
C PRO A 94 -17.76 3.23 8.28
N TRP A 95 -18.34 3.15 9.48
CA TRP A 95 -19.48 3.98 9.86
C TRP A 95 -19.18 5.49 9.78
N VAL A 96 -17.90 5.90 9.81
CA VAL A 96 -17.50 7.30 9.60
C VAL A 96 -18.03 7.87 8.28
N ILE A 97 -18.21 7.04 7.25
CA ILE A 97 -18.82 7.42 5.97
C ILE A 97 -20.28 7.86 6.20
N ARG A 98 -21.05 7.06 6.93
CA ARG A 98 -22.45 7.40 7.25
C ARG A 98 -22.57 8.64 8.13
N THR A 99 -21.64 8.79 9.07
CA THR A 99 -21.58 9.99 9.92
C THR A 99 -21.28 11.23 9.08
N ALA A 100 -20.34 11.16 8.13
CA ALA A 100 -20.06 12.28 7.23
C ALA A 100 -21.28 12.65 6.38
N HIS A 101 -21.93 11.67 5.75
CA HIS A 101 -23.14 11.89 4.96
C HIS A 101 -24.31 12.47 5.77
N ALA A 102 -24.47 12.06 7.05
CA ALA A 102 -25.49 12.62 7.92
C ALA A 102 -25.25 14.12 8.23
N HIS A 103 -24.04 14.62 8.03
CA HIS A 103 -23.67 16.04 8.11
C HIS A 103 -23.58 16.73 6.73
N GLY A 104 -23.99 16.06 5.65
CA GLY A 104 -23.91 16.61 4.29
C GLY A 104 -22.47 16.68 3.75
N VAL A 105 -21.53 15.99 4.37
CA VAL A 105 -20.11 16.00 3.98
C VAL A 105 -19.81 14.82 3.05
N PRO A 106 -19.41 15.04 1.78
CA PRO A 106 -19.07 13.98 0.85
C PRO A 106 -17.77 13.26 1.26
N VAL A 107 -17.64 12.01 0.82
CA VAL A 107 -16.54 11.13 1.21
C VAL A 107 -15.72 10.68 0.02
N VAL A 108 -14.42 10.93 0.08
CA VAL A 108 -13.40 10.31 -0.77
C VAL A 108 -12.74 9.16 0.01
N GLN A 109 -12.48 8.02 -0.64
CA GLN A 109 -11.69 6.96 -0.02
C GLN A 109 -10.52 6.52 -0.89
N THR A 110 -9.31 6.55 -0.34
CA THR A 110 -8.15 5.87 -0.91
C THR A 110 -8.11 4.41 -0.46
N VAL A 111 -8.04 3.48 -1.44
CA VAL A 111 -8.08 2.04 -1.20
C VAL A 111 -6.67 1.47 -1.21
N HIS A 112 -6.15 1.16 -0.01
CA HIS A 112 -4.79 0.64 0.19
C HIS A 112 -4.69 -0.89 0.18
N ASN A 113 -5.82 -1.59 0.28
CA ASN A 113 -5.86 -3.06 0.38
C ASN A 113 -7.25 -3.58 -0.03
N TYR A 114 -7.42 -4.90 -0.03
CA TYR A 114 -8.66 -5.57 -0.47
C TYR A 114 -9.69 -5.76 0.65
N ARG A 115 -9.68 -4.93 1.69
CA ARG A 115 -10.51 -5.13 2.90
C ARG A 115 -11.99 -4.78 2.74
N GLN A 116 -12.44 -4.46 1.54
CA GLN A 116 -13.87 -4.44 1.21
C GLN A 116 -14.46 -5.86 1.12
N VAL A 117 -13.62 -6.86 0.82
CA VAL A 117 -14.02 -8.26 0.57
C VAL A 117 -13.22 -9.25 1.41
N CYS A 118 -11.90 -9.07 1.51
CA CYS A 118 -10.99 -10.00 2.16
C CYS A 118 -10.76 -9.63 3.62
N SER A 119 -11.03 -10.54 4.56
CA SER A 119 -10.87 -10.28 6.00
C SER A 119 -9.43 -9.95 6.38
N SER A 120 -8.41 -10.59 5.78
CA SER A 120 -7.01 -10.21 5.96
C SER A 120 -6.62 -8.94 5.19
N GLY A 121 -7.35 -8.61 4.11
CA GLY A 121 -7.04 -7.51 3.19
C GLY A 121 -5.98 -7.84 2.15
N LEU A 122 -5.47 -9.06 2.09
CA LEU A 122 -4.32 -9.42 1.27
C LEU A 122 -4.67 -10.19 0.00
N TYR A 123 -5.81 -10.87 -0.05
CA TYR A 123 -6.09 -11.88 -1.08
C TYR A 123 -4.96 -12.92 -1.21
N PHE A 124 -4.32 -13.24 -0.09
CA PHE A 124 -3.23 -14.19 -0.01
C PHE A 124 -3.39 -15.11 1.20
N ARG A 125 -3.14 -16.41 1.02
CA ARG A 125 -3.25 -17.43 2.05
C ARG A 125 -2.44 -18.67 1.64
N ASP A 126 -1.80 -19.30 2.59
CA ASP A 126 -1.10 -20.58 2.39
C ASP A 126 -0.14 -20.56 1.20
N GLY A 127 0.58 -19.43 0.99
CA GLY A 127 1.56 -19.26 -0.06
C GLY A 127 0.99 -18.97 -1.47
N HIS A 128 -0.32 -18.76 -1.62
CA HIS A 128 -0.95 -18.49 -2.92
C HIS A 128 -1.97 -17.33 -2.87
N ASN A 129 -2.22 -16.72 -4.03
CA ASN A 129 -3.28 -15.73 -4.18
C ASN A 129 -4.65 -16.39 -4.01
N CYS A 130 -5.50 -15.85 -3.12
CA CYS A 130 -6.78 -16.41 -2.74
C CYS A 130 -7.91 -15.41 -3.02
N GLN A 131 -8.97 -15.86 -3.68
CA GLN A 131 -10.17 -15.08 -3.97
C GLN A 131 -11.46 -15.74 -3.48
N ASP A 132 -11.39 -16.68 -2.55
CA ASP A 132 -12.53 -17.51 -2.09
C ASP A 132 -13.69 -16.68 -1.53
N CYS A 133 -13.44 -15.50 -0.99
CA CYS A 133 -14.46 -14.59 -0.45
C CYS A 133 -15.07 -13.66 -1.51
N ARG A 134 -14.50 -13.60 -2.74
CA ARG A 134 -14.97 -12.72 -3.81
C ARG A 134 -16.38 -13.13 -4.27
N GLY A 135 -17.24 -12.15 -4.48
CA GLY A 135 -18.64 -12.37 -4.89
C GLY A 135 -19.57 -12.88 -3.78
N ARG A 136 -19.05 -13.20 -2.59
CA ARG A 136 -19.87 -13.68 -1.46
C ARG A 136 -20.38 -12.53 -0.59
N LEU A 137 -21.60 -12.66 -0.09
CA LEU A 137 -22.15 -11.69 0.89
C LEU A 137 -21.47 -11.85 2.25
N LEU A 138 -21.31 -13.09 2.70
CA LEU A 138 -20.62 -13.45 3.93
C LEU A 138 -19.32 -14.16 3.56
N GLY A 139 -18.21 -13.63 4.05
CA GLY A 139 -16.88 -14.20 3.83
C GLY A 139 -16.62 -15.45 4.70
N TRP A 140 -17.53 -16.46 4.68
CA TRP A 140 -17.37 -17.67 5.48
C TRP A 140 -16.07 -18.44 5.22
N PRO A 141 -15.45 -18.43 4.00
CA PRO A 141 -14.15 -19.06 3.81
C PRO A 141 -13.08 -18.45 4.74
N ALA A 142 -13.16 -17.15 5.02
CA ALA A 142 -12.23 -16.51 5.95
C ALA A 142 -12.33 -17.06 7.38
N VAL A 143 -13.52 -17.54 7.79
CA VAL A 143 -13.74 -18.16 9.10
C VAL A 143 -13.12 -19.55 9.15
N VAL A 144 -13.39 -20.37 8.13
CA VAL A 144 -12.84 -21.73 7.99
C VAL A 144 -11.31 -21.71 8.00
N HIS A 145 -10.74 -20.80 7.24
CA HIS A 145 -9.27 -20.68 7.09
C HIS A 145 -8.62 -19.76 8.13
N LYS A 146 -9.37 -19.23 9.11
CA LYS A 146 -8.85 -18.38 10.19
C LYS A 146 -8.03 -17.17 9.66
N CYS A 147 -8.49 -16.57 8.55
CA CYS A 147 -7.70 -15.58 7.79
C CYS A 147 -7.39 -14.29 8.56
N TYR A 148 -8.16 -13.96 9.61
CA TYR A 148 -7.90 -12.78 10.42
C TYR A 148 -7.28 -13.16 11.76
N ARG A 149 -5.99 -12.85 11.93
CA ARG A 149 -5.18 -13.09 13.15
C ARG A 149 -5.16 -14.56 13.60
N GLY A 150 -5.28 -15.51 12.69
CA GLY A 150 -5.26 -16.94 13.02
C GLY A 150 -6.44 -17.43 13.85
N SER A 151 -7.50 -16.64 14.03
CA SER A 151 -8.63 -16.93 14.93
C SER A 151 -9.96 -17.04 14.17
N PRO A 152 -10.71 -18.16 14.33
CA PRO A 152 -12.02 -18.30 13.71
C PRO A 152 -13.01 -17.23 14.19
N ALA A 153 -12.99 -16.92 15.49
CA ALA A 153 -13.90 -15.93 16.09
C ALA A 153 -13.61 -14.51 15.56
N GLN A 154 -12.33 -14.12 15.47
CA GLN A 154 -11.96 -12.82 14.91
C GLN A 154 -12.22 -12.76 13.40
N SER A 155 -12.04 -13.86 12.68
CA SER A 155 -12.39 -13.97 11.25
C SER A 155 -13.88 -13.85 11.02
N ALA A 156 -14.72 -14.48 11.86
CA ALA A 156 -16.17 -14.36 11.80
C ALA A 156 -16.63 -12.92 12.06
N LEU A 157 -16.05 -12.27 13.05
CA LEU A 157 -16.34 -10.87 13.36
C LEU A 157 -15.97 -9.96 12.18
N MET A 158 -14.78 -10.14 11.61
CA MET A 158 -14.36 -9.33 10.46
C MET A 158 -15.22 -9.61 9.22
N ALA A 159 -15.54 -10.88 8.93
CA ALA A 159 -16.45 -11.24 7.83
C ALA A 159 -17.83 -10.61 8.00
N THR A 160 -18.37 -10.61 9.22
CA THR A 160 -19.63 -9.93 9.56
C THR A 160 -19.51 -8.41 9.39
N THR A 161 -18.41 -7.82 9.85
CA THR A 161 -18.11 -6.39 9.64
C THR A 161 -18.15 -6.00 8.17
N LEU A 162 -17.49 -6.78 7.31
CA LEU A 162 -17.45 -6.52 5.87
C LEU A 162 -18.85 -6.64 5.24
N ALA A 163 -19.64 -7.64 5.64
CA ALA A 163 -21.00 -7.82 5.17
C ALA A 163 -21.93 -6.66 5.59
N VAL A 164 -21.88 -6.26 6.86
CA VAL A 164 -22.69 -5.14 7.41
C VAL A 164 -22.34 -3.82 6.72
N HIS A 165 -21.06 -3.61 6.40
CA HIS A 165 -20.60 -2.37 5.77
C HIS A 165 -20.63 -2.39 4.24
N ARG A 166 -21.11 -3.46 3.61
CA ARG A 166 -21.23 -3.49 2.14
C ARG A 166 -22.04 -2.31 1.57
N PRO A 167 -23.23 -1.96 2.12
CA PRO A 167 -23.94 -0.77 1.69
C PRO A 167 -23.20 0.53 1.99
N THR A 168 -22.49 0.60 3.13
CA THR A 168 -21.70 1.76 3.53
C THR A 168 -20.57 2.03 2.55
N TRP A 169 -19.82 0.98 2.15
CA TRP A 169 -18.78 1.12 1.13
C TRP A 169 -19.36 1.59 -0.22
N LYS A 170 -20.53 1.04 -0.60
CA LYS A 170 -21.19 1.44 -1.86
C LYS A 170 -21.73 2.87 -1.85
N SER A 171 -21.84 3.52 -0.70
CA SER A 171 -22.27 4.92 -0.59
C SER A 171 -21.12 5.94 -0.69
N VAL A 172 -19.85 5.53 -0.71
CA VAL A 172 -18.71 6.44 -0.90
C VAL A 172 -18.84 7.19 -2.21
N ASP A 173 -18.64 8.52 -2.18
CA ASP A 173 -18.87 9.38 -3.33
C ASP A 173 -17.77 9.27 -4.39
N ARG A 174 -16.50 9.08 -3.95
CA ARG A 174 -15.37 8.89 -4.85
C ARG A 174 -14.35 7.93 -4.26
N PHE A 175 -13.91 6.98 -5.06
CA PHE A 175 -12.81 6.09 -4.72
C PHE A 175 -11.53 6.49 -5.45
N ILE A 176 -10.44 6.51 -4.71
CA ILE A 176 -9.08 6.59 -5.25
C ILE A 176 -8.51 5.17 -5.23
N ALA A 177 -8.39 4.59 -6.41
CA ALA A 177 -7.71 3.31 -6.63
C ALA A 177 -6.22 3.58 -6.85
N LEU A 178 -5.35 2.91 -6.10
CA LEU A 178 -3.91 3.13 -6.23
C LEU A 178 -3.33 2.59 -7.53
N THR A 179 -4.02 1.60 -8.14
CA THR A 179 -3.64 0.97 -9.40
C THR A 179 -4.89 0.51 -10.15
N ASP A 180 -4.73 0.18 -11.44
CA ASP A 180 -5.81 -0.40 -12.25
C ASP A 180 -6.34 -1.71 -11.68
N GLN A 181 -5.49 -2.48 -11.00
CA GLN A 181 -5.92 -3.70 -10.31
C GLN A 181 -6.88 -3.42 -9.15
N ILE A 182 -6.65 -2.35 -8.38
CA ILE A 182 -7.60 -1.89 -7.34
C ILE A 182 -8.86 -1.33 -7.99
N ALA A 183 -8.75 -0.61 -9.10
CA ALA A 183 -9.92 -0.16 -9.85
C ALA A 183 -10.78 -1.35 -10.33
N ALA A 184 -10.16 -2.39 -10.88
CA ALA A 184 -10.84 -3.63 -11.25
C ALA A 184 -11.50 -4.31 -10.05
N HIS A 185 -10.82 -4.37 -8.89
CA HIS A 185 -11.39 -4.89 -7.65
C HIS A 185 -12.65 -4.11 -7.22
N LEU A 186 -12.64 -2.77 -7.32
CA LEU A 186 -13.79 -1.94 -6.98
C LEU A 186 -14.97 -2.13 -7.95
N ARG A 187 -14.70 -2.26 -9.26
CA ARG A 187 -15.73 -2.62 -10.26
C ARG A 187 -16.40 -3.95 -9.93
N ASP A 188 -15.60 -4.96 -9.62
CA ASP A 188 -16.10 -6.28 -9.21
C ASP A 188 -16.91 -6.23 -7.91
N TYR A 189 -16.55 -5.32 -7.01
CA TYR A 189 -17.31 -5.07 -5.79
C TYR A 189 -18.65 -4.37 -6.08
N GLY A 190 -18.83 -3.84 -7.29
CA GLY A 190 -20.03 -3.16 -7.78
C GLY A 190 -20.01 -1.65 -7.54
N ILE A 191 -18.84 -1.03 -7.61
CA ILE A 191 -18.69 0.43 -7.65
C ILE A 191 -18.70 0.87 -9.11
N PRO A 192 -19.53 1.86 -9.50
CA PRO A 192 -19.58 2.40 -10.84
C PRO A 192 -18.27 3.10 -11.24
N ASP A 193 -17.90 3.00 -12.53
CA ASP A 193 -16.64 3.56 -13.04
C ASP A 193 -16.50 5.07 -12.81
N GLU A 194 -17.60 5.81 -12.93
CA GLU A 194 -17.62 7.26 -12.70
C GLU A 194 -17.26 7.66 -11.27
N ARG A 195 -17.28 6.72 -10.31
CA ARG A 195 -16.85 6.93 -8.92
C ARG A 195 -15.41 6.47 -8.65
N ILE A 196 -14.72 5.89 -9.63
CA ILE A 196 -13.37 5.35 -9.47
C ILE A 196 -12.38 6.25 -10.20
N VAL A 197 -11.33 6.67 -9.52
CA VAL A 197 -10.20 7.38 -10.11
C VAL A 197 -8.92 6.65 -9.76
N VAL A 198 -8.10 6.34 -10.75
CA VAL A 198 -6.78 5.75 -10.50
C VAL A 198 -5.80 6.87 -10.18
N LYS A 199 -5.28 6.89 -8.96
CA LYS A 199 -4.23 7.81 -8.49
C LYS A 199 -3.31 7.05 -7.55
N PRO A 200 -2.04 6.81 -7.91
CA PRO A 200 -1.08 6.17 -7.03
C PRO A 200 -0.71 7.07 -5.84
N ASN A 201 -0.01 6.49 -4.87
CA ASN A 201 0.64 7.25 -3.82
C ASN A 201 1.93 7.89 -4.34
N GLY A 202 2.24 9.09 -3.82
CA GLY A 202 3.53 9.75 -4.00
C GLY A 202 4.39 9.64 -2.74
N LEU A 203 5.68 9.76 -2.92
CA LEU A 203 6.66 9.88 -1.83
C LEU A 203 7.48 11.15 -2.03
N PRO A 204 8.03 11.75 -0.95
CA PRO A 204 8.90 12.90 -1.08
C PRO A 204 10.09 12.63 -2.00
N ASP A 205 10.47 13.64 -2.79
CA ASP A 205 11.65 13.56 -3.64
C ASP A 205 12.92 13.56 -2.78
N PRO A 206 13.78 12.51 -2.86
CA PRO A 206 15.06 12.50 -2.16
C PRO A 206 16.13 13.39 -2.80
N GLY A 207 15.80 14.15 -3.85
CA GLY A 207 16.71 14.98 -4.63
C GLY A 207 17.41 14.22 -5.76
N GLU A 208 18.50 14.79 -6.24
CA GLU A 208 19.27 14.20 -7.35
C GLU A 208 19.81 12.81 -7.01
N PRO A 209 19.61 11.83 -7.92
CA PRO A 209 20.12 10.49 -7.72
C PRO A 209 21.66 10.46 -7.63
N ALA A 210 22.17 9.76 -6.63
CA ALA A 210 23.59 9.41 -6.59
C ALA A 210 23.93 8.46 -7.77
N PRO A 211 25.19 8.38 -8.22
CA PRO A 211 25.63 7.36 -9.15
C PRO A 211 25.18 5.95 -8.72
N LEU A 212 25.01 5.04 -9.67
CA LEU A 212 24.67 3.65 -9.32
C LEU A 212 25.79 3.05 -8.48
N GLY A 213 25.40 2.37 -7.41
CA GLY A 213 26.29 1.56 -6.61
C GLY A 213 26.47 0.15 -7.20
N GLU A 214 26.59 -0.85 -6.33
CA GLU A 214 26.86 -2.23 -6.74
C GLU A 214 25.82 -3.20 -6.22
N GLY A 215 25.62 -4.28 -6.97
CA GLY A 215 24.81 -5.44 -6.57
C GLY A 215 23.34 -5.10 -6.38
N PHE A 216 22.70 -5.92 -5.55
CA PHE A 216 21.26 -5.93 -5.35
C PHE A 216 20.88 -5.59 -3.91
N LEU A 217 19.77 -4.87 -3.72
CA LEU A 217 19.15 -4.65 -2.43
C LEU A 217 17.76 -5.27 -2.42
N TYR A 218 17.51 -6.16 -1.45
CA TYR A 218 16.19 -6.57 -1.04
C TYR A 218 15.84 -5.86 0.28
N GLY A 219 14.78 -5.04 0.28
CA GLY A 219 14.34 -4.29 1.45
C GLY A 219 12.85 -4.47 1.69
N ALA A 220 12.44 -5.27 2.67
CA ALA A 220 11.05 -5.53 2.98
C ALA A 220 10.88 -6.13 4.38
N ARG A 221 9.62 -6.15 4.89
CA ARG A 221 9.29 -7.03 6.01
C ARG A 221 9.59 -8.48 5.60
N LEU A 222 10.29 -9.22 6.44
CA LEU A 222 10.67 -10.61 6.15
C LEU A 222 9.48 -11.56 6.43
N SER A 223 8.50 -11.54 5.52
CA SER A 223 7.30 -12.39 5.55
C SER A 223 7.14 -13.14 4.21
N PRO A 224 6.47 -14.30 4.18
CA PRO A 224 6.40 -15.18 3.00
C PRO A 224 5.93 -14.49 1.74
N GLU A 225 4.91 -13.63 1.84
CA GLU A 225 4.32 -12.94 0.69
C GLU A 225 5.26 -11.94 0.02
N LYS A 226 6.32 -11.47 0.73
CA LYS A 226 7.32 -10.54 0.18
C LYS A 226 8.40 -11.22 -0.66
N GLY A 227 8.40 -12.56 -0.74
CA GLY A 227 9.12 -13.33 -1.72
C GLY A 227 10.61 -13.53 -1.44
N LEU A 228 11.07 -13.36 -0.18
CA LEU A 228 12.45 -13.69 0.18
C LEU A 228 12.83 -15.15 -0.16
N PRO A 229 12.00 -16.18 0.11
CA PRO A 229 12.30 -17.55 -0.30
C PRO A 229 12.51 -17.67 -1.82
N LEU A 230 11.63 -17.06 -2.60
CA LEU A 230 11.73 -17.05 -4.06
C LEU A 230 13.04 -16.44 -4.56
N LEU A 231 13.45 -15.30 -3.95
CA LEU A 231 14.71 -14.64 -4.27
C LEU A 231 15.91 -15.53 -3.95
N LEU A 232 15.97 -16.11 -2.76
CA LEU A 232 17.09 -16.95 -2.34
C LEU A 232 17.20 -18.23 -3.16
N ASP A 233 16.08 -18.85 -3.53
CA ASP A 233 16.07 -20.02 -4.41
C ASP A 233 16.51 -19.66 -5.83
N ALA A 234 16.16 -18.49 -6.34
CA ALA A 234 16.66 -17.98 -7.61
C ALA A 234 18.16 -17.66 -7.55
N TRP A 235 18.61 -17.04 -6.46
CA TRP A 235 20.02 -16.67 -6.24
C TRP A 235 20.94 -17.89 -6.18
N ARG A 236 20.54 -18.98 -5.51
CA ARG A 236 21.28 -20.24 -5.40
C ARG A 236 21.52 -20.92 -6.76
N ARG A 237 20.80 -20.57 -7.82
CA ARG A 237 21.04 -21.10 -9.17
C ARG A 237 22.26 -20.50 -9.86
N HIS A 238 22.87 -19.50 -9.24
CA HIS A 238 24.07 -18.84 -9.75
C HIS A 238 25.28 -19.16 -8.85
N PRO A 239 26.49 -19.28 -9.43
CA PRO A 239 27.71 -19.44 -8.67
C PRO A 239 27.89 -18.29 -7.67
N ASP A 240 28.52 -18.59 -6.53
CA ASP A 240 28.81 -17.58 -5.50
C ASP A 240 29.61 -16.42 -6.10
N GLY A 241 29.21 -15.17 -5.79
CA GLY A 241 29.80 -13.94 -6.30
C GLY A 241 29.51 -13.59 -7.76
N SER A 242 28.92 -14.48 -8.56
CA SER A 242 28.72 -14.25 -10.01
C SER A 242 27.74 -13.11 -10.31
N LEU A 243 26.79 -12.81 -9.39
CA LEU A 243 25.83 -11.72 -9.52
C LEU A 243 26.27 -10.43 -8.80
N GLY A 244 27.41 -10.45 -8.08
CA GLY A 244 27.80 -9.40 -7.16
C GLY A 244 27.07 -9.51 -5.83
N PRO A 245 27.14 -8.50 -4.93
CA PRO A 245 26.56 -8.58 -3.61
C PRO A 245 25.03 -8.50 -3.61
N LEU A 246 24.39 -9.33 -2.76
CA LEU A 246 22.98 -9.20 -2.36
C LEU A 246 22.92 -8.72 -0.91
N ARG A 247 22.35 -7.56 -0.68
CA ARG A 247 22.08 -7.04 0.66
C ARG A 247 20.61 -7.23 0.99
N ILE A 248 20.32 -7.84 2.15
CA ILE A 248 18.97 -8.15 2.63
C ILE A 248 18.72 -7.28 3.87
N ALA A 249 17.76 -6.37 3.79
CA ALA A 249 17.34 -5.50 4.87
C ALA A 249 15.87 -5.77 5.26
N GLY A 250 15.61 -5.78 6.57
CA GLY A 250 14.28 -5.97 7.13
C GLY A 250 14.27 -6.93 8.31
N ASP A 251 13.10 -7.06 8.95
CA ASP A 251 12.87 -7.99 10.04
C ASP A 251 11.51 -8.69 9.86
N GLY A 252 11.32 -9.84 10.52
CA GLY A 252 10.08 -10.61 10.46
C GLY A 252 10.31 -12.10 10.68
N GLU A 253 9.27 -12.89 10.44
CA GLU A 253 9.28 -14.34 10.70
C GLU A 253 10.32 -15.12 9.85
N LEU A 254 10.73 -14.57 8.70
CA LEU A 254 11.76 -15.17 7.84
C LEU A 254 13.19 -14.67 8.16
N ARG A 255 13.41 -13.94 9.25
CA ARG A 255 14.74 -13.55 9.69
C ARG A 255 15.72 -14.73 9.77
N PRO A 256 15.37 -15.91 10.36
CA PRO A 256 16.27 -17.05 10.39
C PRO A 256 16.69 -17.56 9.00
N LEU A 257 15.84 -17.35 7.97
CA LEU A 257 16.18 -17.70 6.60
C LEU A 257 17.22 -16.75 6.00
N ALA A 258 17.10 -15.44 6.26
CA ALA A 258 18.07 -14.44 5.82
C ALA A 258 19.44 -14.65 6.50
N GLU A 259 19.46 -14.91 7.80
CA GLU A 259 20.67 -15.18 8.57
C GLU A 259 21.40 -16.43 8.05
N ARG A 260 20.67 -17.52 7.77
CA ARG A 260 21.26 -18.74 7.18
C ARG A 260 21.83 -18.47 5.79
N ALA A 261 21.10 -17.76 4.93
CA ALA A 261 21.59 -17.46 3.58
C ALA A 261 22.89 -16.65 3.61
N ALA A 262 23.02 -15.68 4.51
CA ALA A 262 24.24 -14.89 4.70
C ALA A 262 25.41 -15.73 5.30
N ALA A 263 25.11 -16.76 6.11
CA ALA A 263 26.13 -17.68 6.63
C ALA A 263 26.61 -18.69 5.58
N GLU A 264 25.76 -19.06 4.62
CA GLU A 264 26.04 -20.07 3.59
C GLU A 264 26.75 -19.49 2.35
N ARG A 265 26.62 -18.19 2.09
CA ARG A 265 27.11 -17.55 0.86
C ARG A 265 27.84 -16.25 1.15
N SER A 266 29.04 -16.11 0.59
CA SER A 266 29.88 -14.93 0.79
C SER A 266 29.35 -13.67 0.07
N ASP A 267 28.49 -13.85 -0.94
CA ASP A 267 27.89 -12.77 -1.71
C ASP A 267 26.54 -12.27 -1.13
N ILE A 268 26.08 -12.82 0.00
CA ILE A 268 24.86 -12.40 0.69
C ILE A 268 25.20 -11.78 2.04
N THR A 269 24.65 -10.58 2.30
CA THR A 269 24.76 -9.89 3.59
C THR A 269 23.38 -9.63 4.15
N TYR A 270 23.11 -10.06 5.38
CA TYR A 270 21.91 -9.68 6.11
C TYR A 270 22.19 -8.48 7.01
N LEU A 271 21.44 -7.40 6.81
CA LEU A 271 21.64 -6.10 7.47
C LEU A 271 20.72 -5.91 8.70
N GLY A 272 19.77 -6.81 8.92
CA GLY A 272 18.77 -6.64 9.96
C GLY A 272 17.70 -5.59 9.60
N GLY A 273 16.92 -5.19 10.63
CA GLY A 273 15.98 -4.07 10.50
C GLY A 273 16.73 -2.75 10.48
N LEU A 274 16.53 -1.97 9.44
CA LEU A 274 17.17 -0.66 9.24
C LEU A 274 16.17 0.46 9.51
N ASP A 275 16.65 1.59 10.02
CA ASP A 275 15.90 2.83 10.03
C ASP A 275 15.80 3.45 8.62
N ARG A 276 15.02 4.54 8.49
CA ARG A 276 14.80 5.18 7.19
C ARG A 276 16.09 5.69 6.56
N ALA A 277 16.95 6.31 7.35
CA ALA A 277 18.21 6.90 6.85
C ALA A 277 19.21 5.81 6.44
N GLU A 278 19.26 4.71 7.20
CA GLU A 278 20.04 3.52 6.88
C GLU A 278 19.56 2.86 5.59
N MET A 279 18.23 2.66 5.45
CA MET A 279 17.66 2.10 4.23
C MET A 279 17.93 2.98 3.01
N ASP A 280 17.90 4.31 3.16
CA ASP A 280 18.22 5.23 2.07
C ASP A 280 19.70 5.15 1.67
N ARG A 281 20.63 4.97 2.62
CA ARG A 281 22.05 4.72 2.32
C ARG A 281 22.24 3.42 1.54
N GLU A 282 21.62 2.33 1.99
CA GLU A 282 21.71 1.02 1.33
C GLU A 282 21.10 1.05 -0.08
N ARG A 283 19.99 1.76 -0.24
CA ARG A 283 19.36 1.96 -1.55
C ARG A 283 20.27 2.73 -2.50
N ARG A 284 20.91 3.80 -2.05
CA ARG A 284 21.86 4.57 -2.85
C ARG A 284 23.11 3.76 -3.20
N ALA A 285 23.53 2.84 -2.33
CA ALA A 285 24.67 1.96 -2.56
C ALA A 285 24.36 0.76 -3.48
N ALA A 286 23.11 0.53 -3.84
CA ALA A 286 22.71 -0.56 -4.74
C ALA A 286 22.71 -0.13 -6.21
N ALA A 287 22.96 -1.09 -7.11
CA ALA A 287 22.72 -0.92 -8.54
C ALA A 287 21.26 -1.23 -8.90
N VAL A 288 20.66 -2.26 -8.27
CA VAL A 288 19.31 -2.73 -8.53
C VAL A 288 18.59 -3.00 -7.21
N VAL A 289 17.33 -2.60 -7.12
CA VAL A 289 16.45 -3.04 -6.03
C VAL A 289 15.66 -4.25 -6.50
N VAL A 290 15.59 -5.30 -5.66
CA VAL A 290 14.80 -6.50 -5.96
C VAL A 290 13.55 -6.52 -5.11
N ALA A 291 12.39 -6.57 -5.75
CA ALA A 291 11.09 -6.64 -5.10
C ALA A 291 10.27 -7.81 -5.70
N PRO A 292 10.46 -9.05 -5.22
CA PRO A 292 9.86 -10.24 -5.81
C PRO A 292 8.67 -10.79 -5.00
N PRO A 293 7.63 -10.00 -4.62
CA PRO A 293 6.51 -10.55 -3.88
C PRO A 293 5.80 -11.64 -4.68
N THR A 294 5.20 -12.59 -3.95
CA THR A 294 4.41 -13.68 -4.52
C THR A 294 2.91 -13.42 -4.44
N TRP A 295 2.51 -12.33 -3.80
CA TRP A 295 1.13 -11.89 -3.65
C TRP A 295 0.83 -10.62 -4.47
N ASN A 296 -0.45 -10.32 -4.63
CA ASN A 296 -0.91 -9.10 -5.32
C ASN A 296 -0.70 -7.86 -4.44
N ASP A 297 0.55 -7.45 -4.24
CA ASP A 297 0.88 -6.20 -3.53
C ASP A 297 0.29 -5.01 -4.29
N VAL A 298 -0.47 -4.19 -3.59
CA VAL A 298 -1.24 -3.10 -4.23
C VAL A 298 -0.32 -2.04 -4.82
N LEU A 299 0.60 -1.54 -4.00
CA LEU A 299 1.54 -0.49 -4.40
C LEU A 299 2.76 -0.51 -3.45
N PRO A 300 3.73 -1.41 -3.65
CA PRO A 300 4.88 -1.53 -2.76
C PRO A 300 5.73 -0.25 -2.75
N THR A 301 5.81 0.41 -1.59
CA THR A 301 6.52 1.69 -1.43
C THR A 301 8.01 1.58 -1.72
N VAL A 302 8.62 0.42 -1.47
CA VAL A 302 10.04 0.15 -1.77
C VAL A 302 10.37 0.39 -3.25
N ILE A 303 9.41 0.11 -4.15
CA ILE A 303 9.57 0.38 -5.59
C ILE A 303 9.51 1.89 -5.85
N LEU A 304 8.54 2.61 -5.28
CA LEU A 304 8.47 4.06 -5.40
C LEU A 304 9.75 4.74 -4.89
N GLU A 305 10.25 4.29 -3.75
CA GLU A 305 11.49 4.78 -3.15
C GLU A 305 12.70 4.49 -4.04
N ALA A 306 12.75 3.30 -4.67
CA ALA A 306 13.80 2.95 -5.61
C ALA A 306 13.77 3.83 -6.86
N LEU A 307 12.59 4.01 -7.46
CA LEU A 307 12.41 4.87 -8.63
C LEU A 307 12.78 6.32 -8.32
N ALA A 308 12.38 6.84 -7.16
CA ALA A 308 12.73 8.19 -6.69
C ALA A 308 14.25 8.37 -6.58
N ALA A 309 14.96 7.35 -6.10
CA ALA A 309 16.42 7.35 -5.99
C ALA A 309 17.14 7.02 -7.32
N GLY A 310 16.42 6.87 -8.44
CA GLY A 310 16.99 6.49 -9.73
C GLY A 310 17.54 5.06 -9.76
N ARG A 311 16.97 4.15 -8.94
CA ARG A 311 17.37 2.73 -8.91
C ARG A 311 16.35 1.91 -9.69
N PRO A 312 16.78 1.24 -10.78
CA PRO A 312 15.92 0.33 -11.49
C PRO A 312 15.54 -0.87 -10.61
N VAL A 313 14.36 -1.44 -10.87
CA VAL A 313 13.80 -2.49 -10.03
C VAL A 313 13.63 -3.79 -10.80
N LEU A 314 14.11 -4.89 -10.25
CA LEU A 314 13.72 -6.23 -10.66
C LEU A 314 12.53 -6.68 -9.80
N GLY A 315 11.34 -6.70 -10.38
CA GLY A 315 10.10 -7.07 -9.71
C GLY A 315 9.44 -8.31 -10.30
N THR A 316 8.51 -8.89 -9.55
CA THR A 316 7.61 -9.92 -10.10
C THR A 316 6.40 -9.27 -10.77
N ALA A 317 5.88 -9.91 -11.84
CA ALA A 317 4.72 -9.43 -12.59
C ALA A 317 3.40 -9.72 -11.84
N VAL A 318 3.27 -9.20 -10.61
CA VAL A 318 2.09 -9.38 -9.76
C VAL A 318 1.65 -8.05 -9.16
N GLY A 319 0.37 -7.94 -8.82
CA GLY A 319 -0.16 -6.77 -8.12
C GLY A 319 0.03 -5.47 -8.91
N GLY A 320 0.42 -4.42 -8.20
CA GLY A 320 0.70 -3.11 -8.78
C GLY A 320 2.11 -2.93 -9.34
N ILE A 321 2.96 -3.97 -9.34
CA ILE A 321 4.35 -3.84 -9.78
C ILE A 321 4.47 -3.53 -11.28
N PRO A 322 3.73 -4.21 -12.20
CA PRO A 322 3.73 -3.82 -13.60
C PRO A 322 3.37 -2.35 -13.81
N TYR A 323 2.33 -1.87 -13.12
CA TYR A 323 1.94 -0.45 -13.14
C TYR A 323 3.08 0.48 -12.69
N LEU A 324 3.75 0.16 -11.58
CA LEU A 324 4.85 0.98 -11.07
C LEU A 324 6.03 1.06 -12.05
N LEU A 325 6.36 -0.04 -12.71
CA LEU A 325 7.51 -0.10 -13.62
C LEU A 325 7.19 0.39 -15.04
N GLY A 326 5.92 0.59 -15.39
CA GLY A 326 5.51 1.11 -16.69
C GLY A 326 5.15 0.03 -17.71
N ASP A 327 4.94 -1.20 -17.28
CA ASP A 327 4.32 -2.22 -18.13
C ASP A 327 2.79 -2.08 -18.03
N LEU A 328 2.28 -1.18 -18.84
CA LEU A 328 0.85 -0.86 -18.93
C LEU A 328 0.30 -1.39 -20.25
N SER A 329 0.03 -2.67 -20.27
CA SER A 329 -0.75 -3.26 -21.36
C SER A 329 -2.21 -2.80 -21.26
N GLY A 330 -2.48 -1.50 -21.44
CA GLY A 330 -3.87 -1.12 -21.62
C GLY A 330 -4.30 0.32 -21.43
N ALA A 331 -3.66 1.20 -20.66
CA ALA A 331 -4.31 2.47 -20.33
C ALA A 331 -3.42 3.72 -20.17
N ASP A 332 -2.12 3.58 -20.10
CA ASP A 332 -1.25 4.75 -19.97
C ASP A 332 -0.15 4.73 -21.04
N GLN A 333 0.00 5.85 -21.73
CA GLN A 333 0.87 6.01 -22.89
C GLN A 333 2.35 6.12 -22.49
N SER A 334 2.89 5.12 -21.80
CA SER A 334 4.33 4.97 -21.79
C SER A 334 4.76 4.42 -23.15
N PRO A 335 5.64 5.10 -23.89
CA PRO A 335 6.17 4.55 -25.13
C PRO A 335 6.72 3.14 -24.90
N ALA A 336 6.40 2.21 -25.78
CA ALA A 336 6.95 0.88 -25.74
C ALA A 336 8.50 0.98 -25.71
N GLY A 337 9.12 0.54 -24.59
CA GLY A 337 10.57 0.59 -24.42
C GLY A 337 11.09 1.24 -23.13
N GLU A 338 10.30 2.03 -22.42
CA GLU A 338 10.74 2.79 -21.23
C GLU A 338 10.32 2.15 -19.88
N ILE A 339 10.41 0.83 -19.76
CA ILE A 339 10.16 0.17 -18.48
C ILE A 339 11.30 0.50 -17.50
N ALA A 340 10.94 0.97 -16.31
CA ALA A 340 11.86 1.42 -15.25
C ALA A 340 12.56 0.27 -14.50
N GLY A 341 12.63 -0.90 -15.09
CA GLY A 341 13.20 -2.10 -14.49
C GLY A 341 12.91 -3.35 -15.32
N TRP A 342 12.76 -4.47 -14.65
CA TRP A 342 12.48 -5.77 -15.26
C TRP A 342 11.34 -6.46 -14.50
N LEU A 343 10.54 -7.23 -15.23
CA LEU A 343 9.46 -8.03 -14.69
C LEU A 343 9.74 -9.51 -14.93
N ALA A 344 9.68 -10.30 -13.85
CA ALA A 344 9.76 -11.75 -13.92
C ALA A 344 8.44 -12.38 -13.46
N ARG A 345 8.09 -13.56 -13.99
CA ARG A 345 7.03 -14.35 -13.36
C ARG A 345 7.44 -14.73 -11.94
N PRO A 346 6.49 -14.86 -10.98
CA PRO A 346 6.81 -15.23 -9.59
C PRO A 346 7.20 -16.72 -9.48
N GLU A 347 8.21 -17.12 -10.22
CA GLU A 347 8.76 -18.46 -10.34
C GLU A 347 10.28 -18.40 -10.25
N THR A 348 10.87 -19.34 -9.53
CA THR A 348 12.32 -19.40 -9.29
C THR A 348 13.14 -19.34 -10.59
N ALA A 349 12.70 -20.07 -11.63
CA ALA A 349 13.43 -20.11 -12.90
C ALA A 349 13.39 -18.75 -13.64
N ALA A 350 12.24 -18.08 -13.63
CA ALA A 350 12.05 -16.80 -14.30
C ALA A 350 12.84 -15.70 -13.59
N LEU A 351 12.79 -15.66 -12.24
CA LEU A 351 13.56 -14.69 -11.47
C LEU A 351 15.07 -14.93 -11.61
N ALA A 352 15.53 -16.19 -11.57
CA ALA A 352 16.93 -16.52 -11.78
C ALA A 352 17.44 -16.07 -13.16
N ALA A 353 16.66 -16.29 -14.23
CA ALA A 353 17.03 -15.82 -15.56
C ALA A 353 17.12 -14.28 -15.67
N ALA A 354 16.30 -13.53 -14.90
CA ALA A 354 16.27 -12.08 -14.93
C ALA A 354 17.42 -11.42 -14.15
N LEU A 355 17.96 -12.06 -13.12
CA LEU A 355 19.01 -11.50 -12.27
C LEU A 355 20.27 -11.04 -13.05
N PRO A 356 20.91 -11.87 -13.90
CA PRO A 356 22.09 -11.43 -14.65
C PRO A 356 21.78 -10.33 -15.67
N ILE A 357 20.59 -10.32 -16.25
CA ILE A 357 20.12 -9.26 -17.16
C ILE A 357 20.01 -7.95 -16.41
N ALA A 358 19.36 -7.97 -15.25
CA ALA A 358 19.19 -6.77 -14.41
C ALA A 358 20.54 -6.19 -13.98
N ARG A 359 21.51 -7.05 -13.63
CA ARG A 359 22.86 -6.62 -13.32
C ARG A 359 23.55 -5.94 -14.50
N ALA A 360 23.48 -6.54 -15.68
CA ALA A 360 24.17 -6.06 -16.87
C ALA A 360 23.59 -4.74 -17.40
N GLU A 361 22.27 -4.56 -17.30
CA GLU A 361 21.55 -3.44 -17.90
C GLU A 361 21.22 -2.30 -16.89
N ALA A 362 21.61 -2.41 -15.64
CA ALA A 362 21.22 -1.47 -14.58
C ALA A 362 21.52 -0.01 -14.95
N GLY A 363 22.71 0.27 -15.52
CA GLY A 363 23.13 1.61 -15.94
C GLY A 363 22.20 2.24 -16.98
N GLY A 364 21.74 1.44 -17.97
CA GLY A 364 20.82 1.91 -19.01
C GLY A 364 19.41 2.26 -18.47
N LYS A 365 18.98 1.64 -17.37
CA LYS A 365 17.63 1.84 -16.81
C LYS A 365 17.54 2.84 -15.66
N ALA A 366 18.66 3.28 -15.10
CA ALA A 366 18.68 4.20 -13.96
C ALA A 366 17.95 5.52 -14.26
N ARG A 367 18.19 6.09 -15.44
CA ARG A 367 17.50 7.31 -15.90
C ARG A 367 15.99 7.08 -16.06
N HIS A 368 15.58 5.98 -16.70
CA HIS A 368 14.18 5.66 -16.88
C HIS A 368 13.45 5.49 -15.53
N ALA A 369 14.11 4.91 -14.53
CA ALA A 369 13.57 4.79 -13.18
C ALA A 369 13.26 6.18 -12.58
N ARG A 370 14.22 7.12 -12.67
CA ARG A 370 14.05 8.48 -12.16
C ARG A 370 12.99 9.26 -12.93
N ASP A 371 13.04 9.23 -14.26
CA ASP A 371 12.11 9.95 -15.13
C ASP A 371 10.67 9.48 -14.87
N ARG A 372 10.47 8.16 -14.66
CA ARG A 372 9.17 7.62 -14.32
C ARG A 372 8.65 8.13 -12.97
N TYR A 373 9.51 8.17 -11.95
CA TYR A 373 9.13 8.76 -10.66
C TYR A 373 8.71 10.23 -10.82
N LEU A 374 9.53 11.05 -11.46
CA LEU A 374 9.27 12.48 -11.64
C LEU A 374 7.95 12.73 -12.39
N ARG A 375 7.68 11.94 -13.41
CA ARG A 375 6.50 12.11 -14.26
C ARG A 375 5.20 11.64 -13.62
N PHE A 376 5.21 10.54 -12.84
CA PHE A 376 3.99 9.87 -12.41
C PHE A 376 3.81 9.79 -10.89
N PHE A 377 4.89 9.90 -10.11
CA PHE A 377 4.86 9.66 -8.66
C PHE A 377 5.39 10.82 -7.83
N HIS A 378 5.82 11.89 -8.50
CA HIS A 378 6.30 13.09 -7.80
C HIS A 378 5.14 13.73 -7.01
N PRO A 379 5.41 14.21 -5.77
CA PRO A 379 4.40 14.83 -4.91
C PRO A 379 3.57 15.92 -5.59
N ASP A 380 4.22 16.85 -6.30
CA ASP A 380 3.54 17.98 -6.94
C ASP A 380 2.50 17.50 -7.95
N VAL A 381 2.82 16.48 -8.76
CA VAL A 381 1.91 15.92 -9.76
C VAL A 381 0.70 15.27 -9.08
N LEU A 382 0.95 14.49 -8.02
CA LEU A 382 -0.10 13.72 -7.37
C LEU A 382 -0.95 14.56 -6.43
N THR A 383 -0.36 15.58 -5.78
CA THR A 383 -1.10 16.53 -4.93
C THR A 383 -2.03 17.40 -5.78
N ALA A 384 -1.53 17.93 -6.93
CA ALA A 384 -2.38 18.67 -7.86
C ALA A 384 -3.58 17.84 -8.33
N ARG A 385 -3.34 16.54 -8.66
CA ARG A 385 -4.41 15.60 -9.05
C ARG A 385 -5.39 15.34 -7.91
N LEU A 386 -4.90 15.22 -6.67
CA LEU A 386 -5.75 15.00 -5.49
C LEU A 386 -6.64 16.21 -5.22
N VAL A 387 -6.08 17.42 -5.28
CA VAL A 387 -6.83 18.68 -5.14
C VAL A 387 -7.90 18.81 -6.24
N GLN A 388 -7.59 18.40 -7.46
CA GLN A 388 -8.57 18.37 -8.55
C GLN A 388 -9.73 17.39 -8.25
N ILE A 389 -9.43 16.19 -7.75
CA ILE A 389 -10.46 15.21 -7.33
C ILE A 389 -11.38 15.80 -6.27
N TYR A 390 -10.82 16.49 -5.29
CA TYR A 390 -11.58 17.15 -4.23
C TYR A 390 -12.48 18.29 -4.78
N SER A 391 -11.92 19.14 -5.64
CA SER A 391 -12.66 20.28 -6.22
C SER A 391 -13.87 19.84 -7.04
N VAL A 392 -13.74 18.75 -7.80
CA VAL A 392 -14.87 18.19 -8.57
C VAL A 392 -15.97 17.68 -7.65
N LEU A 393 -15.60 17.13 -6.49
CA LEU A 393 -16.58 16.56 -5.56
C LEU A 393 -17.28 17.66 -4.74
N SER A 394 -16.54 18.67 -4.26
CA SER A 394 -17.12 19.79 -3.50
C SER A 394 -18.05 20.66 -4.37
N ALA A 395 -17.72 20.88 -5.64
CA ALA A 395 -18.59 21.64 -6.56
C ALA A 395 -19.93 20.94 -6.83
N ASN A 396 -19.98 19.61 -6.81
CA ASN A 396 -21.21 18.83 -7.00
C ASN A 396 -22.10 18.82 -5.74
N SER A 397 -21.55 19.09 -4.55
CA SER A 397 -22.32 19.17 -3.30
C SER A 397 -23.13 20.47 -3.16
N ASP A 398 -22.80 21.51 -3.93
CA ASP A 398 -23.53 22.77 -3.96
C ASP A 398 -24.79 22.74 -4.87
N GLN A 399 -25.01 21.66 -5.62
CA GLN A 399 -26.24 21.45 -6.36
C GLN A 399 -27.28 20.74 -5.47
N PRO A 400 -28.45 21.35 -5.18
CA PRO A 400 -29.50 20.68 -4.43
C PRO A 400 -29.93 19.42 -5.17
N LEU A 401 -30.04 18.31 -4.44
CA LEU A 401 -30.64 17.07 -4.94
C LEU A 401 -31.99 17.38 -5.60
N ARG A 402 -32.09 17.24 -6.91
CA ARG A 402 -33.35 17.36 -7.68
C ARG A 402 -34.16 16.09 -7.52
#